data_c43b62a9b899f55e9ea1977b502ea892
#
_entry.id   c43b62a9b899f55e9ea1977b502ea892
#
_cell.length_a   1.000
_cell.length_b   1.000
_cell.length_c   1.000
_cell.angle_alpha   90.00
_cell.angle_beta   90.00
_cell.angle_gamma   90.00
#
_symmetry.space_group_name_H-M   'P 1'
#
loop_
_entity.id
_entity.type
_entity.pdbx_description
1 polymer ?
#
loop_
_entity_poly.entity_id
_entity_poly.type
_entity_poly.pdbx_seq_one_letter_code
_entity_poly.pdbx_strand_id
1 'polypeptide(L)'
;EATGKYVMVCTVGICLALLGTLILYYAQISALGSEKALSWLYLHQHAIILDPALTKLALMFILIGYGTKIGMAPMHTWLPDAYAEAPSLTSGMLSGALCTCALYVMMRNLVILLPTAGAELMGSMVLFFAILTVAIAVPFVVVQRDVKRILAYSSMENIGIMMAGVGVFTAFSLKAVLLHMYGHALIKFVLFYIAGTIIQEYQTRNMMRIHGMMGDVPHTATFWLAGMLGILGLPPMGLFFSKFYILTDMFRQGHWVAGGLLILLLTGVLIGILYHGMRMLCDIPKRKPLGDLLGKIDVP
;
A
#
# COMPACT_ATOMS: atom_id res chain seq x y z
N GLU A 1 10.28 9.24 -17.72
CA GLU A 1 10.45 9.79 -16.36
C GLU A 1 10.03 8.77 -15.28
N ALA A 2 8.83 8.21 -15.32
CA ALA A 2 8.33 7.23 -14.33
C ALA A 2 9.24 6.00 -14.21
N THR A 3 9.68 5.44 -15.34
CA THR A 3 10.61 4.29 -15.36
C THR A 3 11.95 4.64 -14.71
N GLY A 4 12.50 5.83 -14.99
CA GLY A 4 13.76 6.29 -14.39
C GLY A 4 13.65 6.44 -12.88
N LYS A 5 12.57 7.05 -12.37
CA LYS A 5 12.29 7.15 -10.92
C LYS A 5 12.17 5.76 -10.28
N TYR A 6 11.42 4.85 -10.91
CA TYR A 6 11.25 3.49 -10.41
C TYR A 6 12.60 2.76 -10.31
N VAL A 7 13.38 2.76 -11.38
CA VAL A 7 14.68 2.07 -11.41
C VAL A 7 15.63 2.66 -10.37
N MET A 8 15.82 4.00 -10.35
CA MET A 8 16.76 4.64 -9.42
C MET A 8 16.35 4.39 -7.96
N VAL A 9 15.11 4.73 -7.58
CA VAL A 9 14.67 4.65 -6.18
C VAL A 9 14.64 3.20 -5.71
N CYS A 10 14.09 2.29 -6.51
CA CYS A 10 14.01 0.89 -6.14
C CYS A 10 15.37 0.20 -6.11
N THR A 11 16.33 0.56 -6.98
CA THR A 11 17.68 0.01 -6.96
C THR A 11 18.41 0.41 -5.68
N VAL A 12 18.36 1.70 -5.30
CA VAL A 12 18.92 2.16 -4.03
C VAL A 12 18.27 1.42 -2.85
N GLY A 13 16.93 1.30 -2.86
CA GLY A 13 16.21 0.57 -1.82
C GLY A 13 16.64 -0.90 -1.70
N ILE A 14 16.79 -1.60 -2.84
CA ILE A 14 17.24 -3.00 -2.84
C ILE A 14 18.68 -3.12 -2.34
N CYS A 15 19.58 -2.21 -2.72
CA CYS A 15 20.96 -2.19 -2.20
C CYS A 15 20.99 -1.99 -0.69
N LEU A 16 20.16 -1.09 -0.14
CA LEU A 16 20.06 -0.90 1.31
C LEU A 16 19.48 -2.14 2.01
N ALA A 17 18.43 -2.76 1.45
CA ALA A 17 17.87 -4.00 1.98
C ALA A 17 18.90 -5.14 2.00
N LEU A 18 19.68 -5.27 0.92
CA LEU A 18 20.79 -6.24 0.84
C LEU A 18 21.84 -5.95 1.89
N LEU A 19 22.26 -4.69 2.05
CA LEU A 19 23.23 -4.30 3.07
C LEU A 19 22.72 -4.65 4.47
N GLY A 20 21.46 -4.37 4.81
CA GLY A 20 20.86 -4.74 6.08
C GLY A 20 20.86 -6.26 6.30
N THR A 21 20.57 -7.02 5.26
CA THR A 21 20.61 -8.49 5.31
C THR A 21 22.04 -9.01 5.49
N LEU A 22 23.04 -8.39 4.85
CA LEU A 22 24.45 -8.75 5.02
C LEU A 22 24.97 -8.41 6.43
N ILE A 23 24.53 -7.30 7.01
CA ILE A 23 24.88 -6.96 8.41
C ILE A 23 24.28 -8.00 9.36
N LEU A 24 23.04 -8.43 9.14
CA LEU A 24 22.41 -9.48 9.93
C LEU A 24 23.13 -10.83 9.77
N TYR A 25 23.55 -11.15 8.56
CA TYR A 25 24.39 -12.33 8.27
C TYR A 25 25.74 -12.26 8.99
N TYR A 26 26.40 -11.10 8.98
CA TYR A 26 27.66 -10.88 9.70
C TYR A 26 27.48 -11.03 11.22
N ALA A 27 26.41 -10.45 11.78
CA ALA A 27 26.08 -10.60 13.19
C ALA A 27 25.88 -12.08 13.58
N GLN A 28 25.32 -12.88 12.69
CA GLN A 28 25.16 -14.31 12.90
C GLN A 28 26.50 -15.05 12.87
N ILE A 29 27.34 -14.81 11.86
CA ILE A 29 28.65 -15.49 11.76
C ILE A 29 29.52 -15.19 12.97
N SER A 30 29.54 -13.95 13.43
CA SER A 30 30.33 -13.55 14.59
C SER A 30 29.89 -14.21 15.90
N ALA A 31 28.57 -14.52 16.03
CA ALA A 31 28.01 -15.12 17.23
C ALA A 31 27.93 -16.65 17.20
N LEU A 32 27.66 -17.25 16.02
CA LEU A 32 27.25 -18.65 15.85
C LEU A 32 28.13 -19.46 14.90
N GLY A 33 29.08 -18.81 14.23
CA GLY A 33 29.88 -19.44 13.17
C GLY A 33 29.14 -19.50 11.82
N SER A 34 29.84 -19.99 10.79
CA SER A 34 29.38 -19.98 9.39
C SER A 34 28.39 -21.09 9.02
N GLU A 35 28.25 -22.13 9.86
CA GLU A 35 27.32 -23.21 9.59
C GLU A 35 25.85 -22.69 9.65
N LYS A 36 25.07 -22.96 8.60
CA LYS A 36 23.67 -22.56 8.48
C LYS A 36 23.41 -21.03 8.50
N ALA A 37 24.42 -20.22 8.23
CA ALA A 37 24.39 -18.77 8.36
C ALA A 37 23.30 -18.06 7.54
N LEU A 38 22.74 -18.65 6.48
CA LEU A 38 21.64 -18.09 5.68
C LEU A 38 20.27 -18.75 5.98
N SER A 39 20.21 -19.65 6.96
CA SER A 39 18.95 -20.26 7.33
C SER A 39 18.11 -19.32 8.20
N TRP A 40 16.98 -18.86 7.67
CA TRP A 40 16.05 -18.01 8.42
C TRP A 40 15.59 -18.66 9.73
N LEU A 41 15.28 -19.97 9.68
CA LEU A 41 14.84 -20.72 10.87
C LEU A 41 15.93 -20.76 11.93
N TYR A 42 17.17 -20.97 11.54
CA TYR A 42 18.32 -21.02 12.46
C TYR A 42 18.58 -19.63 13.06
N LEU A 43 18.53 -18.56 12.26
CA LEU A 43 18.60 -17.17 12.73
C LEU A 43 17.49 -16.85 13.74
N HIS A 44 16.27 -17.24 13.45
CA HIS A 44 15.13 -16.98 14.33
C HIS A 44 15.27 -17.69 15.68
N GLN A 45 15.73 -18.93 15.68
CA GLN A 45 15.94 -19.71 16.91
C GLN A 45 17.04 -19.15 17.81
N HIS A 46 18.05 -18.52 17.24
CA HIS A 46 19.23 -18.01 17.94
C HIS A 46 19.31 -16.48 17.97
N ALA A 47 18.23 -15.80 17.62
CA ALA A 47 18.19 -14.34 17.48
C ALA A 47 18.63 -13.59 18.76
N ILE A 48 18.37 -14.15 19.93
CA ILE A 48 18.67 -13.51 21.23
C ILE A 48 20.16 -13.32 21.52
N ILE A 49 21.04 -14.08 20.86
CA ILE A 49 22.51 -14.00 21.08
C ILE A 49 23.21 -13.09 20.08
N LEU A 50 22.50 -12.51 19.13
CA LEU A 50 23.05 -11.58 18.16
C LEU A 50 23.45 -10.26 18.84
N ASP A 51 24.50 -9.61 18.31
CA ASP A 51 24.95 -8.31 18.82
C ASP A 51 23.85 -7.24 18.65
N PRO A 52 23.42 -6.57 19.74
CA PRO A 52 22.38 -5.54 19.68
C PRO A 52 22.73 -4.32 18.84
N ALA A 53 24.01 -3.95 18.71
CA ALA A 53 24.43 -2.83 17.89
C ALA A 53 24.31 -3.17 16.40
N LEU A 54 24.77 -4.34 16.00
CA LEU A 54 24.64 -4.82 14.63
C LEU A 54 23.18 -5.05 14.23
N THR A 55 22.35 -5.58 15.13
CA THR A 55 20.92 -5.80 14.85
C THR A 55 20.13 -4.49 14.72
N LYS A 56 20.44 -3.46 15.52
CA LYS A 56 19.85 -2.12 15.36
C LYS A 56 20.29 -1.46 14.05
N LEU A 57 21.57 -1.63 13.67
CA LEU A 57 22.06 -1.13 12.39
C LEU A 57 21.38 -1.85 11.22
N ALA A 58 21.26 -3.18 11.27
CA ALA A 58 20.54 -3.97 10.29
C ALA A 58 19.07 -3.53 10.17
N LEU A 59 18.40 -3.26 11.31
CA LEU A 59 17.03 -2.76 11.35
C LEU A 59 16.84 -1.50 10.51
N MET A 60 17.74 -0.51 10.63
CA MET A 60 17.68 0.73 9.87
C MET A 60 17.71 0.46 8.36
N PHE A 61 18.66 -0.33 7.91
CA PHE A 61 18.82 -0.65 6.49
C PHE A 61 17.68 -1.52 5.95
N ILE A 62 17.19 -2.47 6.73
CA ILE A 62 16.06 -3.34 6.37
C ILE A 62 14.77 -2.51 6.27
N LEU A 63 14.50 -1.65 7.25
CA LEU A 63 13.29 -0.83 7.27
C LEU A 63 13.26 0.17 6.10
N ILE A 64 14.36 0.87 5.84
CA ILE A 64 14.47 1.82 4.73
C ILE A 64 14.46 1.07 3.39
N GLY A 65 15.24 0.01 3.26
CA GLY A 65 15.39 -0.72 2.02
C GLY A 65 14.12 -1.42 1.55
N TYR A 66 13.53 -2.26 2.37
CA TYR A 66 12.23 -2.88 2.04
C TYR A 66 11.10 -1.85 2.09
N GLY A 67 11.16 -0.86 2.98
CA GLY A 67 10.24 0.27 3.02
C GLY A 67 10.16 1.02 1.70
N THR A 68 11.30 1.25 1.06
CA THR A 68 11.35 1.82 -0.30
C THR A 68 10.61 0.94 -1.31
N LYS A 69 10.81 -0.37 -1.24
CA LYS A 69 10.19 -1.31 -2.18
C LYS A 69 8.68 -1.45 -1.99
N ILE A 70 8.17 -1.36 -0.78
CA ILE A 70 6.73 -1.36 -0.50
C ILE A 70 6.06 -0.01 -0.80
N GLY A 71 6.83 1.06 -0.97
CA GLY A 71 6.29 2.41 -1.17
C GLY A 71 5.96 3.13 0.13
N MET A 72 6.72 2.87 1.20
CA MET A 72 6.64 3.56 2.49
C MET A 72 7.13 5.01 2.37
N ALA A 73 6.43 5.95 2.97
CA ALA A 73 6.89 7.33 3.05
C ALA A 73 8.14 7.47 3.95
N PRO A 74 9.13 8.31 3.57
CA PRO A 74 9.13 9.24 2.43
C PRO A 74 9.58 8.65 1.10
N MET A 75 9.98 7.39 1.01
CA MET A 75 10.56 6.76 -0.18
C MET A 75 9.51 6.29 -1.21
N HIS A 76 8.28 6.76 -1.12
CA HIS A 76 7.12 6.34 -1.92
C HIS A 76 7.02 6.96 -3.32
N THR A 77 7.84 7.95 -3.65
CA THR A 77 7.65 8.84 -4.81
C THR A 77 7.62 8.14 -6.17
N TRP A 78 8.20 6.95 -6.27
CA TRP A 78 8.19 6.12 -7.47
C TRP A 78 6.83 5.44 -7.72
N LEU A 79 6.07 5.14 -6.66
CA LEU A 79 4.91 4.24 -6.71
C LEU A 79 3.73 4.83 -7.50
N PRO A 80 3.27 6.09 -7.24
CA PRO A 80 2.15 6.65 -8.00
C PRO A 80 2.45 6.81 -9.48
N ASP A 81 3.68 7.21 -9.83
CA ASP A 81 4.10 7.39 -11.22
C ASP A 81 4.23 6.05 -11.95
N ALA A 82 4.86 5.05 -11.31
CA ALA A 82 5.01 3.72 -11.90
C ALA A 82 3.65 3.04 -12.13
N TYR A 83 2.72 3.14 -11.17
CA TYR A 83 1.39 2.51 -11.31
C TYR A 83 0.50 3.23 -12.34
N ALA A 84 0.64 4.55 -12.47
CA ALA A 84 -0.13 5.29 -13.45
C ALA A 84 0.32 5.01 -14.89
N GLU A 85 1.64 4.89 -15.13
CA GLU A 85 2.19 4.75 -16.48
C GLU A 85 2.28 3.29 -16.96
N ALA A 86 2.44 2.31 -16.07
CA ALA A 86 2.47 0.89 -16.45
C ALA A 86 1.14 0.44 -17.05
N PRO A 87 1.10 -0.61 -17.89
CA PRO A 87 -0.16 -1.25 -18.28
C PRO A 87 -0.99 -1.65 -17.07
N SER A 88 -2.32 -1.56 -17.15
CA SER A 88 -3.20 -1.72 -15.99
C SER A 88 -3.04 -3.08 -15.29
N LEU A 89 -2.87 -4.15 -16.05
CA LEU A 89 -2.59 -5.49 -15.51
C LEU A 89 -1.27 -5.50 -14.72
N THR A 90 -0.21 -4.90 -15.27
CA THR A 90 1.10 -4.77 -14.60
C THR A 90 0.97 -3.94 -13.31
N SER A 91 0.21 -2.84 -13.33
CA SER A 91 -0.05 -2.03 -12.13
C SER A 91 -0.75 -2.86 -11.04
N GLY A 92 -1.71 -3.72 -11.43
CA GLY A 92 -2.35 -4.66 -10.51
C GLY A 92 -1.37 -5.65 -9.88
N MET A 93 -0.46 -6.22 -10.68
CA MET A 93 0.60 -7.12 -10.17
C MET A 93 1.60 -6.40 -9.27
N LEU A 94 2.00 -5.19 -9.62
CA LEU A 94 2.92 -4.38 -8.79
C LEU A 94 2.29 -4.05 -7.43
N SER A 95 1.02 -3.65 -7.42
CA SER A 95 0.30 -3.31 -6.18
C SER A 95 -0.06 -4.55 -5.36
N GLY A 96 -0.63 -5.57 -5.99
CA GLY A 96 -1.13 -6.76 -5.31
C GLY A 96 -0.02 -7.73 -4.87
N ALA A 97 0.91 -8.08 -5.76
CA ALA A 97 1.91 -9.09 -5.50
C ALA A 97 3.26 -8.51 -5.03
N LEU A 98 3.84 -7.58 -5.78
CA LEU A 98 5.19 -7.09 -5.48
C LEU A 98 5.29 -6.43 -4.11
N CYS A 99 4.38 -5.49 -3.80
CA CYS A 99 4.42 -4.76 -2.52
C CYS A 99 4.11 -5.67 -1.33
N THR A 100 3.17 -6.59 -1.47
CA THR A 100 2.84 -7.54 -0.39
C THR A 100 3.95 -8.54 -0.14
N CYS A 101 4.61 -9.06 -1.18
CA CYS A 101 5.80 -9.90 -1.03
C CYS A 101 6.95 -9.17 -0.32
N ALA A 102 7.21 -7.91 -0.71
CA ALA A 102 8.25 -7.11 -0.07
C ALA A 102 7.93 -6.83 1.42
N LEU A 103 6.66 -6.54 1.74
CA LEU A 103 6.21 -6.37 3.12
C LEU A 103 6.36 -7.67 3.92
N TYR A 104 6.03 -8.82 3.34
CA TYR A 104 6.21 -10.11 3.99
C TYR A 104 7.68 -10.39 4.32
N VAL A 105 8.59 -10.12 3.38
CA VAL A 105 10.04 -10.28 3.62
C VAL A 105 10.51 -9.33 4.72
N MET A 106 10.04 -8.08 4.72
CA MET A 106 10.32 -7.12 5.80
C MET A 106 9.84 -7.66 7.16
N MET A 107 8.59 -8.13 7.25
CA MET A 107 8.06 -8.73 8.48
C MET A 107 8.91 -9.89 9.00
N ARG A 108 9.36 -10.78 8.12
CA ARG A 108 10.22 -11.91 8.49
C ARG A 108 11.55 -11.47 9.09
N ASN A 109 12.15 -10.42 8.54
CA ASN A 109 13.39 -9.86 9.08
C ASN A 109 13.14 -9.16 10.44
N LEU A 110 12.05 -8.39 10.55
CA LEU A 110 11.69 -7.72 11.81
C LEU A 110 11.46 -8.70 12.96
N VAL A 111 10.87 -9.86 12.68
CA VAL A 111 10.69 -10.92 13.71
C VAL A 111 12.03 -11.46 14.22
N ILE A 112 13.06 -11.59 13.37
CA ILE A 112 14.40 -11.98 13.79
C ILE A 112 15.05 -10.89 14.68
N LEU A 113 14.88 -9.63 14.31
CA LEU A 113 15.50 -8.50 15.00
C LEU A 113 14.83 -8.17 16.34
N LEU A 114 13.59 -8.61 16.54
CA LEU A 114 12.76 -8.27 17.71
C LEU A 114 13.42 -8.56 19.06
N PRO A 115 14.04 -9.73 19.31
CA PRO A 115 14.62 -10.06 20.62
C PRO A 115 15.79 -9.16 21.03
N THR A 116 16.56 -8.65 20.06
CA THR A 116 17.82 -7.90 20.31
C THR A 116 17.69 -6.40 20.05
N ALA A 117 16.92 -5.98 19.03
CA ALA A 117 16.68 -4.55 18.78
C ALA A 117 15.69 -3.94 19.76
N GLY A 118 14.80 -4.76 20.34
CA GLY A 118 13.78 -4.35 21.30
C GLY A 118 12.44 -3.97 20.65
N ALA A 119 11.35 -4.50 21.21
CA ALA A 119 9.99 -4.30 20.68
C ALA A 119 9.58 -2.82 20.69
N GLU A 120 9.96 -2.07 21.73
CA GLU A 120 9.57 -0.66 21.88
C GLU A 120 10.18 0.22 20.80
N LEU A 121 11.50 0.11 20.55
CA LEU A 121 12.18 0.86 19.51
C LEU A 121 11.62 0.52 18.13
N MET A 122 11.54 -0.78 17.82
CA MET A 122 11.07 -1.25 16.52
C MET A 122 9.59 -0.88 16.29
N GLY A 123 8.74 -1.09 17.29
CA GLY A 123 7.32 -0.76 17.24
C GLY A 123 7.10 0.73 16.98
N SER A 124 7.78 1.59 17.74
CA SER A 124 7.69 3.05 17.58
C SER A 124 8.14 3.50 16.20
N MET A 125 9.24 2.97 15.67
CA MET A 125 9.73 3.31 14.33
C MET A 125 8.75 2.86 13.24
N VAL A 126 8.30 1.61 13.29
CA VAL A 126 7.37 1.07 12.28
C VAL A 126 6.04 1.81 12.33
N LEU A 127 5.49 2.10 13.52
CA LEU A 127 4.27 2.90 13.69
C LEU A 127 4.43 4.33 13.19
N PHE A 128 5.57 4.98 13.44
CA PHE A 128 5.84 6.31 12.91
C PHE A 128 5.78 6.33 11.39
N PHE A 129 6.49 5.44 10.71
CA PHE A 129 6.47 5.36 9.24
C PHE A 129 5.12 4.92 8.70
N ALA A 130 4.38 4.08 9.40
CA ALA A 130 3.03 3.67 9.06
C ALA A 130 2.08 4.87 9.01
N ILE A 131 2.03 5.66 10.09
CA ILE A 131 1.18 6.86 10.18
C ILE A 131 1.61 7.90 9.15
N LEU A 132 2.92 8.14 9.00
CA LEU A 132 3.45 9.07 8.00
C LEU A 132 3.03 8.67 6.58
N THR A 133 3.04 7.38 6.27
CA THR A 133 2.64 6.85 4.96
C THR A 133 1.16 7.13 4.69
N VAL A 134 0.28 6.85 5.65
CA VAL A 134 -1.15 7.16 5.51
C VAL A 134 -1.40 8.66 5.44
N ALA A 135 -0.73 9.45 6.30
CA ALA A 135 -0.87 10.90 6.35
C ALA A 135 -0.50 11.58 5.02
N ILE A 136 0.54 11.07 4.35
CA ILE A 136 0.91 11.55 3.01
C ILE A 136 -0.09 11.08 1.95
N ALA A 137 -0.62 9.87 2.04
CA ALA A 137 -1.56 9.35 1.05
C ALA A 137 -2.89 10.13 1.03
N VAL A 138 -3.40 10.56 2.19
CA VAL A 138 -4.72 11.21 2.34
C VAL A 138 -4.90 12.43 1.43
N PRO A 139 -4.07 13.50 1.50
CA PRO A 139 -4.27 14.69 0.68
C PRO A 139 -4.19 14.38 -0.81
N PHE A 140 -3.32 13.45 -1.21
CA PHE A 140 -3.22 13.05 -2.62
C PHE A 140 -4.45 12.27 -3.09
N VAL A 141 -5.05 11.43 -2.26
CA VAL A 141 -6.32 10.75 -2.59
C VAL A 141 -7.44 11.76 -2.80
N VAL A 142 -7.52 12.80 -1.98
CA VAL A 142 -8.58 13.81 -2.05
C VAL A 142 -8.48 14.69 -3.31
N VAL A 143 -7.27 15.10 -3.70
CA VAL A 143 -7.06 16.03 -4.82
C VAL A 143 -6.83 15.35 -6.16
N GLN A 144 -6.69 14.03 -6.19
CA GLN A 144 -6.30 13.29 -7.38
C GLN A 144 -7.42 13.26 -8.43
N ARG A 145 -7.01 13.33 -9.71
CA ARG A 145 -7.93 13.28 -10.86
C ARG A 145 -7.69 12.13 -11.81
N ASP A 146 -6.61 11.39 -11.63
CA ASP A 146 -6.25 10.22 -12.45
C ASP A 146 -6.71 8.93 -11.76
N VAL A 147 -7.47 8.09 -12.50
CA VAL A 147 -8.04 6.81 -12.00
C VAL A 147 -6.97 5.87 -11.47
N LYS A 148 -5.82 5.78 -12.13
CA LYS A 148 -4.76 4.85 -11.69
C LYS A 148 -3.93 5.43 -10.54
N ARG A 149 -3.74 6.75 -10.51
CA ARG A 149 -3.04 7.42 -9.41
C ARG A 149 -3.83 7.37 -8.10
N ILE A 150 -5.16 7.51 -8.13
CA ILE A 150 -5.96 7.38 -6.90
C ILE A 150 -5.86 5.95 -6.34
N LEU A 151 -5.84 4.94 -7.22
CA LEU A 151 -5.59 3.55 -6.82
C LEU A 151 -4.19 3.35 -6.26
N ALA A 152 -3.18 4.05 -6.78
CA ALA A 152 -1.82 4.00 -6.26
C ALA A 152 -1.72 4.58 -4.85
N TYR A 153 -2.31 5.74 -4.59
CA TYR A 153 -2.34 6.33 -3.26
C TYR A 153 -3.18 5.53 -2.27
N SER A 154 -4.27 4.89 -2.72
CA SER A 154 -5.00 3.96 -1.86
C SER A 154 -4.21 2.67 -1.57
N SER A 155 -3.22 2.30 -2.41
CA SER A 155 -2.27 1.23 -2.06
C SER A 155 -1.34 1.68 -0.93
N MET A 156 -0.83 2.91 -0.98
CA MET A 156 0.00 3.48 0.09
C MET A 156 -0.74 3.52 1.43
N GLU A 157 -2.01 3.94 1.42
CA GLU A 157 -2.86 3.92 2.62
C GLU A 157 -2.93 2.51 3.23
N ASN A 158 -3.27 1.51 2.41
CA ASN A 158 -3.37 0.13 2.88
C ASN A 158 -2.02 -0.45 3.34
N ILE A 159 -0.91 -0.08 2.68
CA ILE A 159 0.46 -0.41 3.14
C ILE A 159 0.71 0.20 4.52
N GLY A 160 0.35 1.45 4.74
CA GLY A 160 0.48 2.10 6.05
C GLY A 160 -0.31 1.38 7.14
N ILE A 161 -1.55 0.92 6.86
CA ILE A 161 -2.34 0.11 7.80
C ILE A 161 -1.66 -1.22 8.10
N MET A 162 -1.18 -1.93 7.08
CA MET A 162 -0.44 -3.18 7.27
C MET A 162 0.81 -2.97 8.12
N MET A 163 1.56 -1.89 7.86
CA MET A 163 2.72 -1.53 8.66
C MET A 163 2.33 -1.18 10.11
N ALA A 164 1.23 -0.47 10.34
CA ALA A 164 0.76 -0.20 11.68
C ALA A 164 0.48 -1.50 12.44
N GLY A 165 -0.17 -2.47 11.78
CA GLY A 165 -0.37 -3.80 12.34
C GLY A 165 0.94 -4.55 12.62
N VAL A 166 1.95 -4.43 11.77
CA VAL A 166 3.29 -4.99 12.03
C VAL A 166 3.93 -4.32 13.25
N GLY A 167 3.83 -3.00 13.37
CA GLY A 167 4.45 -2.23 14.46
C GLY A 167 3.91 -2.54 15.86
N VAL A 168 2.72 -3.15 15.96
CA VAL A 168 2.18 -3.66 17.25
C VAL A 168 2.88 -4.94 17.71
N PHE A 169 3.45 -5.72 16.82
CA PHE A 169 4.21 -6.97 17.07
C PHE A 169 3.47 -8.05 17.89
N THR A 170 2.14 -8.05 17.91
CA THR A 170 1.38 -9.16 18.52
C THR A 170 1.06 -10.26 17.49
N ALA A 171 0.92 -11.49 17.95
CA ALA A 171 0.50 -12.59 17.07
C ALA A 171 -0.90 -12.36 16.47
N PHE A 172 -1.78 -11.65 17.17
CA PHE A 172 -3.11 -11.31 16.69
C PHE A 172 -3.04 -10.28 15.57
N SER A 173 -2.28 -9.19 15.77
CA SER A 173 -2.09 -8.15 14.77
C SER A 173 -1.39 -8.68 13.52
N LEU A 174 -0.34 -9.50 13.66
CA LEU A 174 0.36 -10.11 12.52
C LEU A 174 -0.55 -11.01 11.69
N LYS A 175 -1.45 -11.78 12.31
CA LYS A 175 -2.48 -12.55 11.59
C LYS A 175 -3.45 -11.65 10.83
N ALA A 176 -3.86 -10.54 11.45
CA ALA A 176 -4.72 -9.54 10.80
C ALA A 176 -4.01 -8.87 9.61
N VAL A 177 -2.71 -8.61 9.70
CA VAL A 177 -1.89 -8.11 8.58
C VAL A 177 -1.84 -9.11 7.43
N LEU A 178 -1.62 -10.39 7.69
CA LEU A 178 -1.62 -11.43 6.66
C LEU A 178 -2.98 -11.52 5.95
N LEU A 179 -4.09 -11.45 6.70
CA LEU A 179 -5.44 -11.39 6.14
C LEU A 179 -5.61 -10.14 5.26
N HIS A 180 -5.10 -8.99 5.72
CA HIS A 180 -5.16 -7.74 4.98
C HIS A 180 -4.35 -7.82 3.68
N MET A 181 -3.13 -8.35 3.73
CA MET A 181 -2.28 -8.56 2.55
C MET A 181 -2.98 -9.37 1.47
N TYR A 182 -3.61 -10.48 1.87
CA TYR A 182 -4.35 -11.34 0.95
C TYR A 182 -5.53 -10.62 0.30
N GLY A 183 -6.40 -9.99 1.11
CA GLY A 183 -7.55 -9.25 0.61
C GLY A 183 -7.16 -8.05 -0.25
N HIS A 184 -6.12 -7.30 0.15
CA HIS A 184 -5.58 -6.18 -0.60
C HIS A 184 -5.07 -6.63 -1.98
N ALA A 185 -4.30 -7.71 -2.04
CA ALA A 185 -3.75 -8.22 -3.30
C ALA A 185 -4.86 -8.53 -4.31
N LEU A 186 -5.90 -9.24 -3.88
CA LEU A 186 -7.04 -9.60 -4.74
C LEU A 186 -7.81 -8.37 -5.23
N ILE A 187 -8.19 -7.49 -4.31
CA ILE A 187 -8.99 -6.30 -4.64
C ILE A 187 -8.21 -5.35 -5.55
N LYS A 188 -6.92 -5.15 -5.30
CA LYS A 188 -6.08 -4.28 -6.13
C LYS A 188 -5.92 -4.78 -7.53
N PHE A 189 -5.70 -6.08 -7.69
CA PHE A 189 -5.62 -6.69 -9.02
C PHE A 189 -6.90 -6.42 -9.82
N VAL A 190 -8.06 -6.68 -9.21
CA VAL A 190 -9.36 -6.44 -9.84
C VAL A 190 -9.58 -4.95 -10.14
N LEU A 191 -9.30 -4.05 -9.20
CA LEU A 191 -9.49 -2.61 -9.38
C LEU A 191 -8.61 -2.03 -10.50
N PHE A 192 -7.34 -2.42 -10.59
CA PHE A 192 -6.47 -1.97 -11.69
C PHE A 192 -6.90 -2.54 -13.04
N TYR A 193 -7.39 -3.79 -13.06
CA TYR A 193 -7.96 -4.37 -14.28
C TYR A 193 -9.18 -3.57 -14.74
N ILE A 194 -10.13 -3.30 -13.85
CA ILE A 194 -11.33 -2.49 -14.14
C ILE A 194 -10.94 -1.07 -14.54
N ALA A 195 -9.97 -0.45 -13.89
CA ALA A 195 -9.46 0.87 -14.29
C ALA A 195 -8.92 0.86 -15.72
N GLY A 196 -8.30 -0.24 -16.17
CA GLY A 196 -7.90 -0.43 -17.55
C GLY A 196 -9.08 -0.44 -18.51
N THR A 197 -10.14 -1.19 -18.18
CA THR A 197 -11.38 -1.23 -18.97
C THR A 197 -12.04 0.16 -19.05
N ILE A 198 -12.13 0.87 -17.92
CA ILE A 198 -12.69 2.23 -17.88
C ILE A 198 -11.90 3.17 -18.81
N ILE A 199 -10.55 3.11 -18.75
CA ILE A 199 -9.70 3.95 -19.60
C ILE A 199 -9.88 3.61 -21.08
N GLN A 200 -10.07 2.36 -21.43
CA GLN A 200 -10.35 1.92 -22.81
C GLN A 200 -11.72 2.41 -23.32
N GLU A 201 -12.76 2.32 -22.50
CA GLU A 201 -14.11 2.75 -22.86
C GLU A 201 -14.22 4.27 -23.01
N TYR A 202 -13.70 5.02 -22.03
CA TYR A 202 -13.82 6.48 -22.01
C TYR A 202 -12.66 7.22 -22.68
N GLN A 203 -11.63 6.51 -23.15
CA GLN A 203 -10.43 7.07 -23.80
C GLN A 203 -9.75 8.18 -22.96
N THR A 204 -9.90 8.12 -21.64
CA THR A 204 -9.33 9.11 -20.71
C THR A 204 -9.02 8.48 -19.35
N ARG A 205 -7.94 8.98 -18.71
CA ARG A 205 -7.60 8.66 -17.32
C ARG A 205 -8.21 9.65 -16.33
N ASN A 206 -8.76 10.78 -16.83
CA ASN A 206 -9.24 11.84 -15.97
C ASN A 206 -10.66 11.55 -15.46
N MET A 207 -10.77 11.23 -14.17
CA MET A 207 -12.03 10.94 -13.49
C MET A 207 -13.07 12.07 -13.61
N MET A 208 -12.61 13.33 -13.81
CA MET A 208 -13.50 14.47 -13.97
C MET A 208 -14.22 14.49 -15.32
N ARG A 209 -13.80 13.65 -16.27
CA ARG A 209 -14.40 13.50 -17.60
C ARG A 209 -15.21 12.20 -17.74
N ILE A 210 -15.23 11.37 -16.72
CA ILE A 210 -15.95 10.09 -16.67
C ILE A 210 -17.19 10.30 -15.83
N HIS A 211 -18.36 10.08 -16.40
CA HIS A 211 -19.67 10.28 -15.78
C HIS A 211 -20.65 9.22 -16.24
N GLY A 212 -21.63 8.91 -15.41
CA GLY A 212 -22.77 8.06 -15.81
C GLY A 212 -22.43 6.60 -16.07
N MET A 213 -21.35 6.09 -15.50
CA MET A 213 -20.89 4.71 -15.74
C MET A 213 -21.97 3.65 -15.50
N MET A 214 -22.91 3.91 -14.56
CA MET A 214 -24.03 2.98 -14.30
C MET A 214 -24.97 2.84 -15.50
N GLY A 215 -25.11 3.87 -16.33
CA GLY A 215 -25.90 3.82 -17.58
C GLY A 215 -25.10 3.28 -18.75
N ASP A 216 -23.86 3.72 -18.92
CA ASP A 216 -23.05 3.42 -20.11
C ASP A 216 -22.45 2.00 -20.08
N VAL A 217 -21.88 1.62 -18.93
CA VAL A 217 -21.13 0.36 -18.74
C VAL A 217 -21.51 -0.29 -17.40
N PRO A 218 -22.74 -0.78 -17.21
CA PRO A 218 -23.29 -1.18 -15.92
C PRO A 218 -22.49 -2.30 -15.24
N HIS A 219 -21.98 -3.27 -15.98
CA HIS A 219 -21.15 -4.35 -15.41
C HIS A 219 -19.83 -3.81 -14.85
N THR A 220 -19.12 -3.00 -15.62
CA THR A 220 -17.86 -2.37 -15.19
C THR A 220 -18.10 -1.45 -14.01
N ALA A 221 -19.20 -0.68 -14.00
CA ALA A 221 -19.61 0.20 -12.93
C ALA A 221 -19.88 -0.57 -11.62
N THR A 222 -20.59 -1.70 -11.70
CA THR A 222 -20.89 -2.54 -10.52
C THR A 222 -19.61 -3.13 -9.91
N PHE A 223 -18.71 -3.66 -10.75
CA PHE A 223 -17.44 -4.18 -10.24
C PHE A 223 -16.53 -3.08 -9.70
N TRP A 224 -16.53 -1.88 -10.31
CA TRP A 224 -15.82 -0.72 -9.78
C TRP A 224 -16.34 -0.33 -8.39
N LEU A 225 -17.67 -0.25 -8.23
CA LEU A 225 -18.29 0.04 -6.93
C LEU A 225 -17.93 -1.02 -5.89
N ALA A 226 -18.07 -2.30 -6.22
CA ALA A 226 -17.73 -3.39 -5.30
C ALA A 226 -16.24 -3.36 -4.91
N GLY A 227 -15.35 -3.11 -5.87
CA GLY A 227 -13.91 -2.97 -5.62
C GLY A 227 -13.58 -1.78 -4.73
N MET A 228 -14.23 -0.61 -4.94
CA MET A 228 -14.05 0.57 -4.08
C MET A 228 -14.53 0.31 -2.65
N LEU A 229 -15.72 -0.25 -2.47
CA LEU A 229 -16.24 -0.61 -1.14
C LEU A 229 -15.31 -1.63 -0.46
N GLY A 230 -14.77 -2.57 -1.25
CA GLY A 230 -13.83 -3.57 -0.78
C GLY A 230 -12.51 -2.95 -0.29
N ILE A 231 -11.87 -2.07 -1.07
CA ILE A 231 -10.57 -1.48 -0.69
C ILE A 231 -10.70 -0.48 0.46
N LEU A 232 -11.82 0.20 0.56
CA LEU A 232 -12.14 1.06 1.70
C LEU A 232 -12.31 0.25 2.99
N GLY A 233 -12.64 -1.03 2.87
CA GLY A 233 -12.91 -1.88 4.02
C GLY A 233 -14.23 -1.52 4.68
N LEU A 234 -15.29 -1.38 3.90
CA LEU A 234 -16.65 -1.21 4.44
C LEU A 234 -17.29 -2.59 4.68
N PRO A 235 -18.10 -2.74 5.75
CA PRO A 235 -18.84 -3.99 5.96
C PRO A 235 -19.75 -4.30 4.77
N PRO A 236 -19.90 -5.54 4.33
CA PRO A 236 -19.37 -6.78 4.87
C PRO A 236 -18.02 -7.24 4.25
N MET A 237 -17.27 -6.36 3.64
CA MET A 237 -16.04 -6.68 2.89
C MET A 237 -14.91 -7.20 3.78
N GLY A 238 -14.07 -8.12 3.25
CA GLY A 238 -13.02 -8.79 4.02
C GLY A 238 -11.96 -7.85 4.62
N LEU A 239 -11.61 -6.75 3.94
CA LEU A 239 -10.67 -5.76 4.46
C LEU A 239 -11.21 -4.99 5.68
N PHE A 240 -12.52 -4.92 5.89
CA PHE A 240 -13.09 -4.36 7.10
C PHE A 240 -12.60 -5.11 8.33
N PHE A 241 -12.69 -6.43 8.33
CA PHE A 241 -12.29 -7.24 9.48
C PHE A 241 -10.81 -7.10 9.79
N SER A 242 -9.95 -7.10 8.78
CA SER A 242 -8.51 -6.93 9.00
C SER A 242 -8.15 -5.54 9.54
N LYS A 243 -8.72 -4.45 9.00
CA LYS A 243 -8.56 -3.09 9.53
C LYS A 243 -9.06 -3.00 10.97
N PHE A 244 -10.24 -3.56 11.23
CA PHE A 244 -10.84 -3.58 12.56
C PHE A 244 -9.97 -4.33 13.58
N TYR A 245 -9.42 -5.49 13.22
CA TYR A 245 -8.56 -6.26 14.09
C TYR A 245 -7.24 -5.54 14.39
N ILE A 246 -6.61 -4.93 13.38
CA ILE A 246 -5.38 -4.14 13.57
C ILE A 246 -5.65 -2.98 14.55
N LEU A 247 -6.70 -2.19 14.31
CA LEU A 247 -7.06 -1.06 15.18
C LEU A 247 -7.39 -1.51 16.60
N THR A 248 -8.18 -2.57 16.74
CA THR A 248 -8.55 -3.13 18.05
C THR A 248 -7.31 -3.53 18.84
N ASP A 249 -6.34 -4.16 18.18
CA ASP A 249 -5.12 -4.59 18.85
C ASP A 249 -4.21 -3.40 19.20
N MET A 250 -4.10 -2.39 18.34
CA MET A 250 -3.41 -1.13 18.66
C MET A 250 -3.95 -0.50 19.95
N PHE A 251 -5.27 -0.44 20.11
CA PHE A 251 -5.90 0.10 21.35
C PHE A 251 -5.67 -0.81 22.55
N ARG A 252 -5.71 -2.13 22.39
CA ARG A 252 -5.42 -3.09 23.47
C ARG A 252 -3.99 -2.98 23.97
N GLN A 253 -3.04 -2.68 23.09
CA GLN A 253 -1.63 -2.51 23.45
C GLN A 253 -1.29 -1.07 23.91
N GLY A 254 -2.28 -0.19 24.05
CA GLY A 254 -2.09 1.16 24.59
C GLY A 254 -1.64 2.20 23.55
N HIS A 255 -1.64 1.89 22.27
CA HIS A 255 -1.29 2.85 21.20
C HIS A 255 -2.46 3.78 20.82
N TRP A 256 -3.06 4.44 21.83
CA TRP A 256 -4.29 5.24 21.68
C TRP A 256 -4.14 6.38 20.68
N VAL A 257 -3.03 7.13 20.77
CA VAL A 257 -2.78 8.28 19.88
C VAL A 257 -2.60 7.81 18.43
N ALA A 258 -1.78 6.78 18.22
CA ALA A 258 -1.53 6.23 16.89
C ALA A 258 -2.81 5.65 16.26
N GLY A 259 -3.61 4.91 17.03
CA GLY A 259 -4.89 4.36 16.59
C GLY A 259 -5.92 5.44 16.27
N GLY A 260 -6.02 6.48 17.10
CA GLY A 260 -6.93 7.62 16.87
C GLY A 260 -6.55 8.42 15.61
N LEU A 261 -5.25 8.70 15.43
CA LEU A 261 -4.75 9.35 14.20
C LEU A 261 -5.04 8.51 12.95
N LEU A 262 -4.83 7.20 13.05
CA LEU A 262 -5.09 6.31 11.92
C LEU A 262 -6.57 6.31 11.53
N ILE A 263 -7.51 6.27 12.48
CA ILE A 263 -8.95 6.37 12.21
C ILE A 263 -9.30 7.69 11.52
N LEU A 264 -8.76 8.80 12.00
CA LEU A 264 -8.97 10.12 11.40
C LEU A 264 -8.49 10.16 9.93
N LEU A 265 -7.30 9.65 9.68
CA LEU A 265 -6.70 9.59 8.35
C LEU A 265 -7.51 8.65 7.41
N LEU A 266 -7.94 7.49 7.91
CA LEU A 266 -8.78 6.55 7.15
C LEU A 266 -10.12 7.17 6.76
N THR A 267 -10.70 7.99 7.62
CA THR A 267 -11.92 8.75 7.30
C THR A 267 -11.67 9.71 6.13
N GLY A 268 -10.52 10.37 6.08
CA GLY A 268 -10.13 11.23 4.95
C GLY A 268 -10.02 10.45 3.64
N VAL A 269 -9.39 9.25 3.65
CA VAL A 269 -9.31 8.37 2.47
C VAL A 269 -10.71 7.90 2.05
N LEU A 270 -11.55 7.51 3.00
CA LEU A 270 -12.93 7.09 2.75
C LEU A 270 -13.70 8.16 1.97
N ILE A 271 -13.67 9.41 2.47
CA ILE A 271 -14.34 10.55 1.82
C ILE A 271 -13.78 10.77 0.42
N GLY A 272 -12.46 10.79 0.25
CA GLY A 272 -11.81 11.05 -1.03
C GLY A 272 -12.16 10.01 -2.10
N ILE A 273 -12.04 8.72 -1.78
CA ILE A 273 -12.34 7.63 -2.73
C ILE A 273 -13.84 7.56 -3.05
N LEU A 274 -14.71 7.69 -2.04
CA LEU A 274 -16.17 7.70 -2.28
C LEU A 274 -16.59 8.88 -3.12
N TYR A 275 -16.07 10.09 -2.84
CA TYR A 275 -16.40 11.28 -3.62
C TYR A 275 -16.07 11.08 -5.11
N HIS A 276 -14.84 10.70 -5.42
CA HIS A 276 -14.43 10.50 -6.81
C HIS A 276 -15.13 9.33 -7.48
N GLY A 277 -15.27 8.22 -6.78
CA GLY A 277 -15.90 7.03 -7.32
C GLY A 277 -17.40 7.18 -7.57
N MET A 278 -18.15 7.76 -6.62
CA MET A 278 -19.58 8.01 -6.78
C MET A 278 -19.86 9.02 -7.90
N ARG A 279 -19.00 10.02 -8.04
CA ARG A 279 -19.09 10.97 -9.14
C ARG A 279 -18.96 10.30 -10.51
N MET A 280 -18.00 9.40 -10.69
CA MET A 280 -17.86 8.63 -11.93
C MET A 280 -19.10 7.77 -12.22
N LEU A 281 -19.68 7.18 -11.17
CA LEU A 281 -20.82 6.26 -11.31
C LEU A 281 -22.13 6.96 -11.62
N CYS A 282 -22.44 8.06 -10.91
CA CYS A 282 -23.78 8.62 -10.83
C CYS A 282 -23.93 10.01 -11.45
N ASP A 283 -22.84 10.77 -11.66
CA ASP A 283 -22.95 12.11 -12.25
C ASP A 283 -23.53 12.04 -13.66
N ILE A 284 -24.56 12.87 -13.90
CA ILE A 284 -25.13 13.05 -15.24
C ILE A 284 -24.17 13.95 -16.03
N PRO A 285 -23.71 13.56 -17.23
CA PRO A 285 -22.89 14.42 -18.05
C PRO A 285 -23.63 15.74 -18.27
N LYS A 286 -23.00 16.87 -17.98
CA LYS A 286 -23.57 18.18 -18.39
C LYS A 286 -23.78 18.10 -19.88
N ARG A 287 -25.06 18.08 -20.33
CA ARG A 287 -25.40 18.07 -21.74
C ARG A 287 -24.61 19.17 -22.42
N LYS A 288 -23.84 18.82 -23.44
CA LYS A 288 -23.25 19.84 -24.32
C LYS A 288 -24.37 20.75 -24.78
N PRO A 289 -24.22 22.08 -24.75
CA PRO A 289 -25.21 22.96 -25.29
C PRO A 289 -25.53 22.52 -26.72
N LEU A 290 -26.82 22.53 -27.08
CA LEU A 290 -27.33 22.06 -28.38
C LEU A 290 -26.59 22.70 -29.58
N GLY A 291 -26.00 23.88 -29.38
CA GLY A 291 -25.17 24.57 -30.36
C GLY A 291 -23.85 23.86 -30.75
N ASP A 292 -23.25 23.09 -29.84
CA ASP A 292 -22.03 22.31 -30.15
C ASP A 292 -22.33 21.03 -30.98
N LEU A 293 -23.57 20.56 -30.94
CA LEU A 293 -24.02 19.43 -31.74
C LEU A 293 -24.45 19.85 -33.16
N LEU A 294 -24.92 21.08 -33.34
CA LEU A 294 -25.35 21.63 -34.65
C LEU A 294 -24.18 22.14 -35.48
N GLY A 295 -23.03 22.47 -34.88
CA GLY A 295 -21.82 22.91 -35.59
C GLY A 295 -21.01 21.82 -36.32
N LYS A 296 -21.47 20.56 -36.27
CA LYS A 296 -20.87 19.43 -37.03
C LYS A 296 -21.73 18.87 -38.14
N ILE A 297 -22.82 19.55 -38.50
CA ILE A 297 -23.56 19.22 -39.72
C ILE A 297 -22.94 20.09 -40.82
N ASP A 298 -21.86 19.58 -41.42
CA ASP A 298 -21.42 20.04 -42.73
C ASP A 298 -22.55 19.66 -43.71
N VAL A 299 -23.34 20.64 -44.10
CA VAL A 299 -24.30 20.50 -45.20
C VAL A 299 -23.46 20.43 -46.48
N PRO A 300 -23.67 19.42 -47.36
CA PRO A 300 -22.91 19.24 -48.58
C PRO A 300 -23.10 20.37 -49.59
#